data_03503430b453f74d3ace8940ff1cc7cf
#
_entry.id   03503430b453f74d3ace8940ff1cc7cf
#
_cell.length_a   1.000
_cell.length_b   1.000
_cell.length_c   1.000
_cell.angle_alpha   90.00
_cell.angle_beta   90.00
_cell.angle_gamma   90.00
#
_symmetry.space_group_name_H-M   'P 1'
#
loop_
_entity.id
_entity.type
_entity.pdbx_description
1 polymer ?
#
loop_
_entity_poly.entity_id
_entity_poly.type
_entity_poly.pdbx_seq_one_letter_code
_entity_poly.pdbx_strand_id
1 'polypeptide(L)'
;MTLKTTYFTVPEPFKIIGSDAFTDNPQERPEVVVMILGETARAENYPENGYQRNTTPYTAQIPNYITFSKVISCGTSTAQSVPCLFSNMSRDSFKRSRAERVSNLLDVVVKSGFGVAWIDNDGGCQGVCERLPKSDVYLIDPAKESLESPQLCSTNNCYDEIVLKKLPQVIASLKTRNKFVVVHLKGSHGPTYFERTPKEYKKFTPSCERSDIQACSIEELINTYDNTILYTDLVIAQIQKFLVSLGESKGSGLLYLSDHGESLGEMGLYLHGMPYAIAPDTQTRVPLHMWFNQGFVADHKLNLTCLVNEGKRAGFYSHDNIFHSMLGLLDVATKAYNKKLDFFSGCR
;
A
#
# COMPACT_ATOMS: atom_id res chain seq x y z
N MET A 1 1.80 -38.55 -34.17
CA MET A 1 1.13 -38.62 -32.86
C MET A 1 2.17 -38.37 -31.79
N THR A 2 2.31 -37.10 -31.33
CA THR A 2 3.38 -36.69 -30.41
C THR A 2 2.79 -36.69 -29.00
N LEU A 3 3.22 -37.66 -28.19
CA LEU A 3 2.86 -37.74 -26.78
C LEU A 3 3.41 -36.50 -26.06
N LYS A 4 2.53 -35.58 -25.61
CA LYS A 4 2.85 -34.55 -24.64
C LYS A 4 3.06 -35.22 -23.28
N THR A 5 4.31 -35.41 -22.90
CA THR A 5 4.68 -35.80 -21.53
C THR A 5 4.31 -34.64 -20.60
N THR A 6 3.19 -34.78 -19.93
CA THR A 6 2.79 -33.85 -18.85
C THR A 6 3.68 -34.17 -17.65
N TYR A 7 4.73 -33.39 -17.44
CA TYR A 7 5.51 -33.47 -16.20
C TYR A 7 4.64 -33.03 -15.05
N PHE A 8 4.16 -33.95 -14.25
CA PHE A 8 3.62 -33.67 -12.92
C PHE A 8 4.80 -33.21 -12.04
N THR A 9 5.06 -31.92 -11.99
CA THR A 9 5.97 -31.38 -10.99
C THR A 9 5.27 -31.50 -9.65
N VAL A 10 5.80 -32.32 -8.75
CA VAL A 10 5.35 -32.35 -7.35
C VAL A 10 5.49 -30.93 -6.81
N PRO A 11 4.42 -30.34 -6.27
CA PRO A 11 4.50 -29.00 -5.74
C PRO A 11 5.53 -28.93 -4.61
N GLU A 12 6.45 -27.96 -4.67
CA GLU A 12 7.41 -27.76 -3.57
C GLU A 12 6.66 -27.56 -2.22
N PRO A 13 7.15 -28.14 -1.12
CA PRO A 13 6.53 -27.97 0.19
C PRO A 13 6.56 -26.49 0.63
N PHE A 14 5.60 -26.09 1.45
CA PHE A 14 5.55 -24.72 2.00
C PHE A 14 6.81 -24.44 2.83
N LYS A 15 7.50 -23.35 2.53
CA LYS A 15 8.71 -22.92 3.22
C LYS A 15 8.38 -21.86 4.27
N ILE A 16 8.59 -22.18 5.53
CA ILE A 16 8.46 -21.21 6.63
C ILE A 16 9.76 -20.42 6.73
N ILE A 17 9.65 -19.09 6.62
CA ILE A 17 10.70 -18.14 7.00
C ILE A 17 10.24 -17.33 8.21
N GLY A 18 11.18 -16.82 9.00
CA GLY A 18 10.84 -16.04 10.20
C GLY A 18 10.19 -16.87 11.31
N SER A 19 10.39 -18.20 11.33
CA SER A 19 9.95 -19.05 12.46
C SER A 19 10.61 -18.66 13.79
N ASP A 20 11.75 -17.99 13.72
CA ASP A 20 12.53 -17.41 14.82
C ASP A 20 12.14 -15.94 15.12
N ALA A 21 11.10 -15.40 14.50
CA ALA A 21 10.71 -14.01 14.66
C ALA A 21 10.18 -13.73 16.07
N PHE A 22 10.67 -12.65 16.67
CA PHE A 22 10.21 -12.09 17.95
C PHE A 22 10.44 -10.57 17.95
N THR A 23 9.72 -9.84 18.80
CA THR A 23 9.95 -8.41 19.01
C THR A 23 11.16 -8.23 19.94
N ASP A 24 12.24 -7.64 19.42
CA ASP A 24 13.53 -7.53 20.13
C ASP A 24 13.53 -6.38 21.15
N ASN A 25 12.71 -5.36 20.90
CA ASN A 25 12.59 -4.22 21.79
C ASN A 25 11.16 -4.10 22.30
N PRO A 26 10.86 -4.49 23.54
CA PRO A 26 9.55 -4.27 24.11
C PRO A 26 9.38 -2.76 24.31
N GLN A 27 8.77 -2.10 23.31
CA GLN A 27 8.46 -0.69 23.38
C GLN A 27 7.69 -0.38 24.67
N GLU A 28 7.97 0.76 25.26
CA GLU A 28 7.25 1.23 26.46
C GLU A 28 5.76 1.43 26.17
N ARG A 29 5.40 1.79 24.92
CA ARG A 29 4.04 2.04 24.46
C ARG A 29 3.48 0.88 23.64
N PRO A 30 2.17 0.60 23.73
CA PRO A 30 1.49 -0.20 22.71
C PRO A 30 1.55 0.51 21.36
N GLU A 31 1.67 -0.24 20.27
CA GLU A 31 1.82 0.31 18.93
C GLU A 31 0.67 -0.01 18.01
N VAL A 32 0.36 0.95 17.14
CA VAL A 32 -0.57 0.79 16.02
C VAL A 32 0.11 1.32 14.76
N VAL A 33 0.48 0.41 13.86
CA VAL A 33 1.03 0.75 12.56
C VAL A 33 0.03 0.40 11.47
N VAL A 34 -0.29 1.38 10.62
CA VAL A 34 -1.19 1.20 9.48
C VAL A 34 -0.38 1.34 8.19
N MET A 35 -0.39 0.29 7.38
CA MET A 35 0.13 0.31 6.03
C MET A 35 -1.02 0.46 5.05
N ILE A 36 -1.06 1.58 4.34
CA ILE A 36 -2.05 1.85 3.31
C ILE A 36 -1.44 1.42 1.98
N LEU A 37 -2.01 0.39 1.39
CA LEU A 37 -1.68 -0.08 0.06
C LEU A 37 -2.61 0.65 -0.92
N GLY A 38 -2.03 1.57 -1.69
CA GLY A 38 -2.70 2.26 -2.78
C GLY A 38 -2.70 1.41 -4.03
N GLU A 39 -3.62 1.70 -4.93
CA GLU A 39 -3.82 1.01 -6.20
C GLU A 39 -3.60 2.00 -7.34
N THR A 40 -2.72 1.63 -8.28
CA THR A 40 -2.56 2.31 -9.57
C THR A 40 -2.13 3.79 -9.46
N ALA A 41 -1.50 4.22 -8.36
CA ALA A 41 -1.05 5.60 -8.20
C ALA A 41 0.37 5.79 -8.73
N ARG A 42 0.53 6.60 -9.80
CA ARG A 42 1.83 6.87 -10.42
C ARG A 42 2.52 8.08 -9.79
N ALA A 43 3.82 7.99 -9.61
CA ALA A 43 4.62 9.05 -8.97
C ALA A 43 4.56 10.40 -9.69
N GLU A 44 4.36 10.42 -11.01
CA GLU A 44 4.35 11.61 -11.85
C GLU A 44 3.26 12.62 -11.48
N ASN A 45 2.13 12.17 -10.90
CA ASN A 45 1.01 13.04 -10.51
C ASN A 45 1.09 13.56 -9.07
N TYR A 46 2.27 13.47 -8.45
CA TYR A 46 2.51 13.95 -7.09
C TYR A 46 3.44 15.18 -7.08
N PRO A 47 3.08 16.27 -6.36
CA PRO A 47 3.88 17.51 -6.30
C PRO A 47 5.32 17.32 -5.87
N GLU A 48 5.62 16.40 -4.96
CA GLU A 48 6.98 16.08 -4.51
C GLU A 48 7.87 15.51 -5.61
N ASN A 49 7.28 15.04 -6.70
CA ASN A 49 7.99 14.59 -7.91
C ASN A 49 8.02 15.64 -9.03
N GLY A 50 7.60 16.88 -8.72
CA GLY A 50 7.62 18.01 -9.66
C GLY A 50 6.32 18.23 -10.42
N TYR A 51 5.23 17.55 -10.05
CA TYR A 51 3.93 17.78 -10.66
C TYR A 51 3.38 19.16 -10.31
N GLN A 52 2.88 19.89 -11.33
CA GLN A 52 2.50 21.29 -11.17
C GLN A 52 1.12 21.49 -10.51
N ARG A 53 0.29 20.47 -10.52
CA ARG A 53 -1.02 20.51 -9.89
C ARG A 53 -0.93 20.06 -8.43
N ASN A 54 -1.68 20.73 -7.56
CA ASN A 54 -1.76 20.36 -6.15
C ASN A 54 -2.75 19.20 -5.95
N THR A 55 -2.26 17.99 -6.14
CA THR A 55 -3.02 16.74 -5.99
C THR A 55 -2.97 16.18 -4.56
N THR A 56 -2.10 16.72 -3.69
CA THR A 56 -1.92 16.25 -2.30
C THR A 56 -2.05 17.37 -1.27
N PRO A 57 -3.13 18.19 -1.29
CA PRO A 57 -3.28 19.35 -0.41
C PRO A 57 -3.54 18.98 1.07
N TYR A 58 -4.03 17.79 1.36
CA TYR A 58 -4.39 17.37 2.71
C TYR A 58 -3.18 16.83 3.47
N THR A 59 -2.42 15.92 2.88
CA THR A 59 -1.20 15.38 3.50
C THR A 59 -0.08 16.40 3.58
N ALA A 60 -0.02 17.37 2.65
CA ALA A 60 0.93 18.49 2.70
C ALA A 60 0.79 19.37 3.96
N GLN A 61 -0.33 19.31 4.67
CA GLN A 61 -0.57 20.03 5.92
C GLN A 61 -0.18 19.22 7.17
N ILE A 62 0.18 17.95 7.02
CA ILE A 62 0.54 17.07 8.14
C ILE A 62 1.97 17.37 8.57
N PRO A 63 2.20 17.78 9.84
CA PRO A 63 3.55 18.00 10.34
C PRO A 63 4.38 16.71 10.28
N ASN A 64 5.64 16.86 9.87
CA ASN A 64 6.60 15.75 9.77
C ASN A 64 6.16 14.62 8.82
N TYR A 65 5.34 14.93 7.83
CA TYR A 65 5.01 14.00 6.77
C TYR A 65 6.23 13.82 5.85
N ILE A 66 6.58 12.58 5.58
CA ILE A 66 7.80 12.21 4.83
C ILE A 66 7.36 11.59 3.52
N THR A 67 7.95 12.04 2.42
CA THR A 67 7.70 11.53 1.08
C THR A 67 8.98 10.99 0.45
N PHE A 68 8.88 9.85 -0.21
CA PHE A 68 9.98 9.26 -0.99
C PHE A 68 9.68 9.40 -2.47
N SER A 69 10.64 9.96 -3.20
CA SER A 69 10.46 10.26 -4.62
C SER A 69 10.65 9.02 -5.49
N LYS A 70 9.67 8.73 -6.36
CA LYS A 70 9.77 7.75 -7.46
C LYS A 70 10.31 6.39 -7.03
N VAL A 71 9.67 5.78 -6.05
CA VAL A 71 10.00 4.41 -5.62
C VAL A 71 9.66 3.42 -6.75
N ILE A 72 10.46 2.37 -6.91
CA ILE A 72 10.29 1.40 -7.98
C ILE A 72 9.32 0.30 -7.55
N SER A 73 8.23 0.09 -8.29
CA SER A 73 7.30 -1.00 -8.03
C SER A 73 7.87 -2.38 -8.43
N CYS A 74 7.37 -3.44 -7.82
CA CYS A 74 7.77 -4.81 -8.15
C CYS A 74 7.12 -5.35 -9.42
N GLY A 75 6.00 -4.78 -9.80
CA GLY A 75 5.21 -5.17 -10.97
C GLY A 75 4.48 -4.00 -11.58
N THR A 76 3.78 -4.26 -12.66
CA THR A 76 2.91 -3.33 -13.38
C THR A 76 1.45 -3.70 -13.27
N SER A 77 1.12 -4.62 -12.36
CA SER A 77 -0.25 -5.06 -12.06
C SER A 77 -0.33 -5.53 -10.61
N THR A 78 -1.49 -5.38 -9.99
CA THR A 78 -1.80 -5.80 -8.62
C THR A 78 -1.48 -7.26 -8.36
N ALA A 79 -1.87 -8.13 -9.30
CA ALA A 79 -1.63 -9.58 -9.21
C ALA A 79 -0.15 -9.97 -9.13
N GLN A 80 0.74 -9.14 -9.64
CA GLN A 80 2.20 -9.33 -9.60
C GLN A 80 2.80 -8.55 -8.43
N SER A 81 2.42 -7.29 -8.28
CA SER A 81 3.09 -6.35 -7.40
C SER A 81 2.78 -6.62 -5.93
N VAL A 82 1.52 -6.86 -5.57
CA VAL A 82 1.12 -7.07 -4.17
C VAL A 82 1.80 -8.30 -3.55
N PRO A 83 1.76 -9.52 -4.14
CA PRO A 83 2.48 -10.65 -3.56
C PRO A 83 4.00 -10.45 -3.51
N CYS A 84 4.56 -9.68 -4.46
CA CYS A 84 5.99 -9.38 -4.49
C CYS A 84 6.38 -8.44 -3.36
N LEU A 85 5.64 -7.37 -3.15
CA LEU A 85 5.85 -6.36 -2.11
C LEU A 85 5.88 -6.97 -0.69
N PHE A 86 5.04 -7.96 -0.43
CA PHE A 86 5.00 -8.66 0.86
C PHE A 86 5.98 -9.84 0.95
N SER A 87 6.70 -10.16 -0.14
CA SER A 87 7.69 -11.24 -0.19
C SER A 87 9.07 -10.77 0.26
N ASN A 88 9.89 -11.70 0.77
CA ASN A 88 11.31 -11.47 0.99
C ASN A 88 12.17 -11.68 -0.28
N MET A 89 11.55 -11.97 -1.42
CA MET A 89 12.23 -12.12 -2.72
C MET A 89 12.34 -10.74 -3.38
N SER A 90 13.50 -10.47 -4.00
CA SER A 90 13.62 -9.30 -4.87
C SER A 90 12.80 -9.48 -6.15
N ARG A 91 12.41 -8.38 -6.77
CA ARG A 91 11.69 -8.36 -8.06
C ARG A 91 12.31 -9.30 -9.09
N ASP A 92 13.63 -9.28 -9.22
CA ASP A 92 14.35 -10.08 -10.22
C ASP A 92 14.28 -11.59 -9.96
N SER A 93 14.11 -11.99 -8.70
CA SER A 93 13.99 -13.40 -8.30
C SER A 93 12.55 -13.83 -8.04
N PHE A 94 11.60 -12.88 -8.05
CA PHE A 94 10.22 -13.13 -7.70
C PHE A 94 9.52 -14.04 -8.73
N LYS A 95 8.85 -15.04 -8.20
CA LYS A 95 7.90 -15.90 -8.93
C LYS A 95 6.68 -16.08 -8.06
N ARG A 96 5.50 -15.71 -8.57
CA ARG A 96 4.23 -15.79 -7.82
C ARG A 96 4.00 -17.22 -7.26
N SER A 97 4.18 -18.26 -8.09
CA SER A 97 4.03 -19.65 -7.67
C SER A 97 4.95 -20.07 -6.52
N ARG A 98 6.12 -19.41 -6.38
CA ARG A 98 7.04 -19.61 -5.26
C ARG A 98 6.60 -18.79 -4.04
N ALA A 99 6.15 -17.54 -4.24
CA ALA A 99 5.67 -16.68 -3.15
C ALA A 99 4.47 -17.28 -2.42
N GLU A 100 3.56 -17.92 -3.13
CA GLU A 100 2.41 -18.64 -2.56
C GLU A 100 2.83 -19.80 -1.65
N ARG A 101 4.08 -20.25 -1.73
CA ARG A 101 4.64 -21.38 -0.97
C ARG A 101 5.73 -20.98 0.04
N VAL A 102 5.85 -19.70 0.33
CA VAL A 102 6.79 -19.17 1.32
C VAL A 102 6.04 -18.23 2.26
N SER A 103 6.41 -18.19 3.54
CA SER A 103 5.89 -17.18 4.47
C SER A 103 6.14 -15.77 3.90
N ASN A 104 5.15 -14.90 4.00
CA ASN A 104 5.26 -13.49 3.62
C ASN A 104 5.47 -12.59 4.85
N LEU A 105 5.50 -11.28 4.66
CA LEU A 105 5.68 -10.30 5.73
C LEU A 105 4.65 -10.48 6.86
N LEU A 106 3.36 -10.69 6.52
CA LEU A 106 2.29 -10.82 7.53
C LEU A 106 2.52 -12.04 8.43
N ASP A 107 2.95 -13.17 7.85
CA ASP A 107 3.25 -14.37 8.62
C ASP A 107 4.37 -14.14 9.65
N VAL A 108 5.42 -13.41 9.23
CA VAL A 108 6.57 -13.11 10.09
C VAL A 108 6.17 -12.14 11.20
N VAL A 109 5.37 -11.13 10.88
CA VAL A 109 4.88 -10.13 11.85
C VAL A 109 3.90 -10.78 12.85
N VAL A 110 3.00 -11.67 12.41
CA VAL A 110 2.15 -12.47 13.32
C VAL A 110 3.02 -13.31 14.26
N LYS A 111 4.04 -13.97 13.71
CA LYS A 111 4.95 -14.82 14.50
C LYS A 111 5.71 -14.03 15.56
N SER A 112 6.01 -12.75 15.34
CA SER A 112 6.69 -11.89 16.32
C SER A 112 5.78 -11.40 17.46
N GLY A 113 4.46 -11.69 17.40
CA GLY A 113 3.51 -11.35 18.47
C GLY A 113 2.61 -10.15 18.18
N PHE A 114 2.69 -9.54 17.00
CA PHE A 114 1.75 -8.51 16.57
C PHE A 114 0.36 -9.13 16.26
N GLY A 115 -0.70 -8.38 16.55
CA GLY A 115 -1.99 -8.59 15.91
C GLY A 115 -1.96 -8.00 14.51
N VAL A 116 -2.31 -8.81 13.52
CA VAL A 116 -2.26 -8.40 12.12
C VAL A 116 -3.65 -8.51 11.51
N ALA A 117 -4.09 -7.46 10.81
CA ALA A 117 -5.35 -7.49 10.07
C ALA A 117 -5.19 -6.92 8.66
N TRP A 118 -6.12 -7.30 7.78
CA TRP A 118 -6.22 -6.80 6.41
C TRP A 118 -7.64 -6.26 6.18
N ILE A 119 -7.74 -4.99 5.74
CA ILE A 119 -8.98 -4.36 5.30
C ILE A 119 -8.87 -4.13 3.79
N ASP A 120 -9.81 -4.63 3.02
CA ASP A 120 -9.75 -4.63 1.55
C ASP A 120 -10.94 -3.96 0.92
N ASN A 121 -10.70 -2.96 0.09
CA ASN A 121 -11.68 -2.33 -0.78
C ASN A 121 -11.42 -2.56 -2.28
N ASP A 122 -10.36 -3.32 -2.63
CA ASP A 122 -9.96 -3.53 -4.04
C ASP A 122 -10.21 -4.94 -4.59
N GLY A 123 -10.93 -5.79 -3.87
CA GLY A 123 -11.34 -7.11 -4.38
C GLY A 123 -10.41 -8.25 -4.01
N GLY A 124 -9.58 -8.09 -2.99
CA GLY A 124 -8.84 -9.18 -2.34
C GLY A 124 -7.34 -8.95 -2.20
N CYS A 125 -6.73 -9.76 -1.36
CA CYS A 125 -5.32 -9.59 -0.96
C CYS A 125 -4.31 -10.34 -1.83
N GLN A 126 -4.69 -10.80 -3.00
CA GLN A 126 -3.81 -11.53 -3.93
C GLN A 126 -3.03 -12.72 -3.31
N GLY A 127 -3.64 -13.39 -2.32
CA GLY A 127 -3.02 -14.51 -1.59
C GLY A 127 -2.22 -14.13 -0.35
N VAL A 128 -1.93 -12.84 -0.13
CA VAL A 128 -1.07 -12.36 0.95
C VAL A 128 -1.69 -12.57 2.33
N CYS A 129 -2.98 -12.33 2.48
CA CYS A 129 -3.70 -12.42 3.75
C CYS A 129 -4.34 -13.79 4.04
N GLU A 130 -4.21 -14.77 3.14
CA GLU A 130 -4.93 -16.06 3.25
C GLU A 130 -4.57 -16.87 4.50
N ARG A 131 -3.40 -16.64 5.08
CA ARG A 131 -2.94 -17.33 6.29
C ARG A 131 -3.27 -16.57 7.58
N LEU A 132 -3.84 -15.38 7.49
CA LEU A 132 -4.42 -14.71 8.65
C LEU A 132 -5.71 -15.41 9.08
N PRO A 133 -6.09 -15.33 10.38
CA PRO A 133 -7.42 -15.74 10.82
C PRO A 133 -8.50 -15.04 9.99
N LYS A 134 -9.54 -15.74 9.58
CA LYS A 134 -10.64 -15.15 8.80
C LYS A 134 -11.32 -13.98 9.51
N SER A 135 -11.30 -13.97 10.84
CA SER A 135 -11.78 -12.84 11.65
C SER A 135 -10.96 -11.56 11.50
N ASP A 136 -9.75 -11.66 10.99
CA ASP A 136 -8.80 -10.55 10.87
C ASP A 136 -8.64 -10.10 9.42
N VAL A 137 -9.45 -10.66 8.49
CA VAL A 137 -9.53 -10.28 7.09
C VAL A 137 -10.92 -9.72 6.80
N TYR A 138 -10.98 -8.44 6.47
CA TYR A 138 -12.21 -7.67 6.27
C TYR A 138 -12.31 -7.25 4.81
N LEU A 139 -12.95 -8.09 4.01
CA LEU A 139 -13.28 -7.77 2.61
C LEU A 139 -14.56 -6.93 2.60
N ILE A 140 -14.46 -5.72 2.05
CA ILE A 140 -15.60 -4.81 1.90
C ILE A 140 -16.49 -5.36 0.79
N ASP A 141 -17.75 -5.66 1.15
CA ASP A 141 -18.78 -6.10 0.22
C ASP A 141 -19.68 -4.89 -0.13
N PRO A 142 -19.56 -4.33 -1.34
CA PRO A 142 -20.32 -3.14 -1.72
C PRO A 142 -21.83 -3.32 -1.59
N ALA A 143 -22.36 -4.50 -1.95
CA ALA A 143 -23.79 -4.76 -1.87
C ALA A 143 -24.31 -4.69 -0.42
N LYS A 144 -23.55 -5.23 0.53
CA LYS A 144 -23.86 -5.16 1.95
C LYS A 144 -23.68 -3.74 2.51
N GLU A 145 -22.51 -3.13 2.23
CA GLU A 145 -22.18 -1.80 2.76
C GLU A 145 -23.10 -0.71 2.20
N SER A 146 -23.68 -0.87 1.00
CA SER A 146 -24.65 0.08 0.45
C SER A 146 -25.93 0.20 1.30
N LEU A 147 -26.28 -0.82 2.06
CA LEU A 147 -27.41 -0.79 2.98
C LEU A 147 -27.09 -0.01 4.27
N GLU A 148 -25.84 -0.09 4.73
CA GLU A 148 -25.39 0.53 5.99
C GLU A 148 -24.77 1.92 5.77
N SER A 149 -24.28 2.18 4.56
CA SER A 149 -23.50 3.38 4.20
C SER A 149 -23.80 3.83 2.76
N PRO A 150 -25.07 4.13 2.41
CA PRO A 150 -25.48 4.45 1.04
C PRO A 150 -24.79 5.70 0.47
N GLN A 151 -24.26 6.58 1.32
CA GLN A 151 -23.47 7.74 0.91
C GLN A 151 -22.04 7.38 0.47
N LEU A 152 -21.50 6.23 0.90
CA LEU A 152 -20.15 5.78 0.55
C LEU A 152 -20.16 4.61 -0.43
N CYS A 153 -21.24 3.84 -0.49
CA CYS A 153 -21.31 2.63 -1.29
C CYS A 153 -22.57 2.61 -2.17
N SER A 154 -22.40 2.17 -3.40
CA SER A 154 -23.43 1.61 -4.26
C SER A 154 -23.41 0.08 -4.18
N THR A 155 -24.32 -0.59 -4.87
CA THR A 155 -24.34 -2.07 -4.90
C THR A 155 -23.07 -2.71 -5.50
N ASN A 156 -22.30 -1.94 -6.28
CA ASN A 156 -21.15 -2.47 -7.04
C ASN A 156 -19.82 -1.83 -6.65
N ASN A 157 -19.84 -0.72 -5.91
CA ASN A 157 -18.63 0.03 -5.59
C ASN A 157 -18.76 0.77 -4.26
N CYS A 158 -17.67 0.82 -3.49
CA CYS A 158 -17.50 1.71 -2.35
C CYS A 158 -16.38 2.71 -2.60
N TYR A 159 -16.56 3.95 -2.16
CA TYR A 159 -15.47 4.91 -2.04
C TYR A 159 -14.53 4.51 -0.90
N ASP A 160 -13.26 4.87 -1.00
CA ASP A 160 -12.23 4.45 -0.05
C ASP A 160 -12.43 4.98 1.38
N GLU A 161 -13.23 6.03 1.58
CA GLU A 161 -13.63 6.46 2.93
C GLU A 161 -14.35 5.38 3.74
N ILE A 162 -14.85 4.31 3.11
CA ILE A 162 -15.46 3.18 3.83
C ILE A 162 -14.47 2.51 4.80
N VAL A 163 -13.18 2.52 4.49
CA VAL A 163 -12.15 1.94 5.35
C VAL A 163 -12.05 2.65 6.71
N LEU A 164 -12.39 3.96 6.76
CA LEU A 164 -12.38 4.74 7.99
C LEU A 164 -13.45 4.28 9.01
N LYS A 165 -14.55 3.69 8.51
CA LYS A 165 -15.56 3.08 9.40
C LYS A 165 -15.09 1.75 9.95
N LYS A 166 -14.29 0.99 9.20
CA LYS A 166 -13.83 -0.34 9.57
C LYS A 166 -12.58 -0.30 10.45
N LEU A 167 -11.64 0.60 10.15
CA LEU A 167 -10.33 0.64 10.79
C LEU A 167 -10.38 0.73 12.34
N PRO A 168 -11.18 1.60 12.98
CA PRO A 168 -11.28 1.65 14.44
C PRO A 168 -11.79 0.33 15.05
N GLN A 169 -12.78 -0.30 14.41
CA GLN A 169 -13.38 -1.57 14.86
C GLN A 169 -12.36 -2.71 14.75
N VAL A 170 -11.62 -2.77 13.65
CA VAL A 170 -10.57 -3.77 13.41
C VAL A 170 -9.45 -3.62 14.43
N ILE A 171 -8.96 -2.40 14.65
CA ILE A 171 -7.92 -2.15 15.66
C ILE A 171 -8.41 -2.55 17.07
N ALA A 172 -9.67 -2.30 17.40
CA ALA A 172 -10.24 -2.68 18.69
C ALA A 172 -10.43 -4.19 18.84
N SER A 173 -10.69 -4.92 17.75
CA SER A 173 -10.89 -6.38 17.77
C SER A 173 -9.59 -7.15 18.03
N LEU A 174 -8.45 -6.65 17.56
CA LEU A 174 -7.14 -7.25 17.80
C LEU A 174 -6.78 -7.17 19.29
N LYS A 175 -6.55 -8.33 19.94
CA LYS A 175 -6.31 -8.43 21.39
C LYS A 175 -4.84 -8.25 21.79
N THR A 176 -3.93 -8.25 20.83
CA THR A 176 -2.50 -8.07 21.06
C THR A 176 -2.17 -6.65 21.48
N ARG A 177 -1.03 -6.47 22.15
CA ARG A 177 -0.50 -5.16 22.54
C ARG A 177 -0.18 -4.31 21.31
N ASN A 178 0.63 -4.86 20.41
CA ASN A 178 1.08 -4.20 19.18
C ASN A 178 0.25 -4.67 17.99
N LYS A 179 -0.06 -3.77 17.07
CA LYS A 179 -0.98 -4.01 15.97
C LYS A 179 -0.42 -3.50 14.65
N PHE A 180 -0.53 -4.33 13.64
CA PHE A 180 -0.18 -3.97 12.26
C PHE A 180 -1.40 -4.22 11.36
N VAL A 181 -1.91 -3.16 10.74
CA VAL A 181 -3.10 -3.25 9.89
C VAL A 181 -2.74 -2.80 8.48
N VAL A 182 -3.02 -3.66 7.50
CA VAL A 182 -2.96 -3.30 6.09
C VAL A 182 -4.34 -2.84 5.64
N VAL A 183 -4.39 -1.69 4.99
CA VAL A 183 -5.60 -1.12 4.38
C VAL A 183 -5.36 -1.03 2.88
N HIS A 184 -6.06 -1.87 2.11
CA HIS A 184 -5.96 -1.90 0.66
C HIS A 184 -7.07 -1.05 0.04
N LEU A 185 -6.69 0.04 -0.60
CA LEU A 185 -7.58 1.00 -1.22
C LEU A 185 -7.86 0.60 -2.68
N LYS A 186 -9.01 0.99 -3.18
CA LYS A 186 -9.31 0.95 -4.62
C LYS A 186 -8.55 2.02 -5.40
N GLY A 187 -8.18 3.10 -4.74
CA GLY A 187 -7.29 4.13 -5.24
C GLY A 187 -7.66 4.67 -6.61
N SER A 188 -6.71 4.61 -7.54
CA SER A 188 -6.85 5.11 -8.91
C SER A 188 -7.15 4.01 -9.94
N HIS A 189 -7.75 2.88 -9.50
CA HIS A 189 -8.02 1.73 -10.38
C HIS A 189 -8.90 2.07 -11.59
N GLY A 190 -8.35 1.94 -12.79
CA GLY A 190 -9.03 2.19 -14.07
C GLY A 190 -9.84 0.99 -14.60
N PRO A 191 -10.53 1.16 -15.75
CA PRO A 191 -10.66 2.42 -16.52
C PRO A 191 -11.75 3.38 -15.99
N THR A 192 -12.54 3.02 -14.99
CA THR A 192 -13.65 3.83 -14.45
C THR A 192 -13.15 4.82 -13.36
N TYR A 193 -12.09 5.59 -13.63
CA TYR A 193 -11.53 6.54 -12.66
C TYR A 193 -12.58 7.50 -12.09
N PHE A 194 -13.57 7.90 -12.87
CA PHE A 194 -14.64 8.81 -12.45
C PHE A 194 -15.51 8.26 -11.31
N GLU A 195 -15.54 6.93 -11.13
CA GLU A 195 -16.23 6.25 -10.03
C GLU A 195 -15.40 6.16 -8.75
N ARG A 196 -14.13 6.58 -8.78
CA ARG A 196 -13.24 6.48 -7.61
C ARG A 196 -13.34 7.68 -6.67
N THR A 197 -13.89 8.79 -7.15
CA THR A 197 -13.97 10.05 -6.42
C THR A 197 -15.42 10.51 -6.29
N PRO A 198 -15.94 10.75 -5.07
CA PRO A 198 -17.24 11.38 -4.87
C PRO A 198 -17.32 12.74 -5.56
N LYS A 199 -18.51 13.13 -6.01
CA LYS A 199 -18.71 14.34 -6.82
C LYS A 199 -18.19 15.61 -6.11
N GLU A 200 -18.37 15.72 -4.81
CA GLU A 200 -17.95 16.86 -3.99
C GLU A 200 -16.44 17.03 -3.89
N TYR A 201 -15.67 15.99 -4.19
CA TYR A 201 -14.19 16.03 -4.17
C TYR A 201 -13.57 16.16 -5.56
N LYS A 202 -14.38 16.19 -6.64
CA LYS A 202 -13.91 16.40 -8.01
C LYS A 202 -13.54 17.87 -8.21
N LYS A 203 -12.26 18.22 -8.07
CA LYS A 203 -11.75 19.60 -8.24
C LYS A 203 -11.22 19.89 -9.64
N PHE A 204 -10.67 18.88 -10.31
CA PHE A 204 -10.15 19.02 -11.66
C PHE A 204 -11.26 18.70 -12.67
N THR A 205 -11.60 19.69 -13.50
CA THR A 205 -12.72 19.61 -14.47
C THR A 205 -12.32 20.27 -15.80
N PRO A 206 -12.89 19.84 -16.95
CA PRO A 206 -13.90 18.77 -17.10
C PRO A 206 -13.36 17.37 -16.83
N SER A 207 -14.25 16.41 -16.50
CA SER A 207 -13.89 15.02 -16.17
C SER A 207 -14.30 14.06 -17.28
N CYS A 208 -13.53 12.98 -17.46
CA CYS A 208 -13.86 11.85 -18.32
C CYS A 208 -14.84 10.92 -17.58
N GLU A 209 -16.13 11.06 -17.79
CA GLU A 209 -17.20 10.31 -17.09
C GLU A 209 -17.61 9.04 -17.86
N ARG A 210 -16.61 8.26 -18.34
CA ARG A 210 -16.83 7.01 -19.10
C ARG A 210 -15.67 6.02 -18.92
N SER A 211 -15.96 4.73 -19.15
CA SER A 211 -14.96 3.66 -19.14
C SER A 211 -14.15 3.56 -20.44
N ASP A 212 -14.68 4.05 -21.56
CA ASP A 212 -13.94 4.21 -22.82
C ASP A 212 -13.09 5.48 -22.73
N ILE A 213 -11.99 5.39 -21.98
CA ILE A 213 -11.12 6.52 -21.67
C ILE A 213 -10.41 7.09 -22.89
N GLN A 214 -10.26 6.31 -23.97
CA GLN A 214 -9.63 6.75 -25.23
C GLN A 214 -10.55 7.71 -26.03
N ALA A 215 -11.83 7.73 -25.73
CA ALA A 215 -12.80 8.66 -26.33
C ALA A 215 -12.86 10.02 -25.60
N CYS A 216 -12.14 10.19 -24.51
CA CYS A 216 -11.99 11.47 -23.82
C CYS A 216 -10.78 12.23 -24.34
N SER A 217 -10.78 13.55 -24.16
CA SER A 217 -9.56 14.34 -24.35
C SER A 217 -8.52 13.95 -23.27
N ILE A 218 -7.24 14.18 -23.58
CA ILE A 218 -6.15 13.95 -22.62
C ILE A 218 -6.35 14.79 -21.35
N GLU A 219 -6.85 16.02 -21.49
CA GLU A 219 -7.15 16.89 -20.35
C GLU A 219 -8.23 16.31 -19.44
N GLU A 220 -9.36 15.85 -19.99
CA GLU A 220 -10.44 15.21 -19.24
C GLU A 220 -9.93 13.97 -18.51
N LEU A 221 -9.12 13.15 -19.17
CA LEU A 221 -8.56 11.94 -18.57
C LEU A 221 -7.62 12.27 -17.41
N ILE A 222 -6.67 13.20 -17.60
CA ILE A 222 -5.75 13.66 -16.56
C ILE A 222 -6.53 14.29 -15.39
N ASN A 223 -7.54 15.13 -15.65
CA ASN A 223 -8.38 15.73 -14.62
C ASN A 223 -9.07 14.66 -13.77
N THR A 224 -9.63 13.63 -14.42
CA THR A 224 -10.31 12.54 -13.73
C THR A 224 -9.34 11.73 -12.86
N TYR A 225 -8.17 11.42 -13.40
CA TYR A 225 -7.13 10.71 -12.66
C TYR A 225 -6.58 11.54 -11.49
N ASP A 226 -6.31 12.82 -11.67
CA ASP A 226 -5.86 13.72 -10.59
C ASP A 226 -6.88 13.82 -9.46
N ASN A 227 -8.18 13.76 -9.77
CA ASN A 227 -9.22 13.69 -8.74
C ASN A 227 -9.12 12.42 -7.90
N THR A 228 -8.70 11.28 -8.47
CA THR A 228 -8.50 10.04 -7.69
C THR A 228 -7.31 10.16 -6.75
N ILE A 229 -6.20 10.78 -7.18
CA ILE A 229 -5.04 11.05 -6.33
C ILE A 229 -5.42 12.01 -5.19
N LEU A 230 -6.13 13.09 -5.51
CA LEU A 230 -6.63 14.06 -4.54
C LEU A 230 -7.52 13.40 -3.47
N TYR A 231 -8.38 12.48 -3.88
CA TYR A 231 -9.27 11.77 -2.96
C TYR A 231 -8.52 10.74 -2.11
N THR A 232 -7.55 10.05 -2.68
CA THR A 232 -6.64 9.16 -1.92
C THR A 232 -5.86 9.97 -0.86
N ASP A 233 -5.38 11.16 -1.21
CA ASP A 233 -4.70 12.07 -0.29
C ASP A 233 -5.59 12.47 0.91
N LEU A 234 -6.88 12.75 0.67
CA LEU A 234 -7.86 12.98 1.73
C LEU A 234 -8.01 11.76 2.65
N VAL A 235 -8.16 10.56 2.08
CA VAL A 235 -8.32 9.32 2.87
C VAL A 235 -7.09 9.06 3.74
N ILE A 236 -5.88 9.24 3.20
CA ILE A 236 -4.63 9.13 3.96
C ILE A 236 -4.61 10.12 5.13
N ALA A 237 -4.96 11.38 4.89
CA ALA A 237 -4.99 12.40 5.93
C ALA A 237 -6.04 12.09 7.03
N GLN A 238 -7.16 11.51 6.67
CA GLN A 238 -8.19 11.10 7.64
C GLN A 238 -7.74 9.88 8.47
N ILE A 239 -7.05 8.91 7.87
CA ILE A 239 -6.42 7.79 8.62
C ILE A 239 -5.37 8.34 9.58
N GLN A 240 -4.52 9.26 9.13
CA GLN A 240 -3.53 9.92 9.99
C GLN A 240 -4.19 10.65 11.18
N LYS A 241 -5.26 11.41 10.92
CA LYS A 241 -6.04 12.08 11.97
C LYS A 241 -6.62 11.09 12.98
N PHE A 242 -7.10 9.94 12.52
CA PHE A 242 -7.55 8.87 13.42
C PHE A 242 -6.38 8.34 14.28
N LEU A 243 -5.21 8.10 13.70
CA LEU A 243 -4.03 7.66 14.46
C LEU A 243 -3.59 8.69 15.51
N VAL A 244 -3.64 9.98 15.20
CA VAL A 244 -3.40 11.07 16.17
C VAL A 244 -4.40 11.01 17.33
N SER A 245 -5.67 10.67 17.05
CA SER A 245 -6.71 10.59 18.09
C SER A 245 -6.48 9.45 19.10
N LEU A 246 -5.61 8.49 18.80
CA LEU A 246 -5.20 7.43 19.74
C LEU A 246 -4.31 7.95 20.88
N GLY A 247 -3.77 9.18 20.73
CA GLY A 247 -2.94 9.87 21.72
C GLY A 247 -1.48 9.35 21.79
N GLU A 248 -0.63 10.13 22.46
CA GLU A 248 0.80 9.84 22.58
C GLU A 248 1.11 8.69 23.57
N SER A 249 0.13 8.17 24.27
CA SER A 249 0.27 6.94 25.09
C SER A 249 0.41 5.68 24.23
N LYS A 250 0.21 5.80 22.91
CA LYS A 250 0.45 4.75 21.92
C LYS A 250 1.43 5.25 20.88
N GLY A 251 2.36 4.40 20.48
CA GLY A 251 3.16 4.60 19.27
C GLY A 251 2.27 4.43 18.04
N SER A 252 2.23 5.43 17.16
CA SER A 252 1.41 5.35 15.94
C SER A 252 2.25 5.66 14.70
N GLY A 253 2.15 4.79 13.69
CA GLY A 253 2.82 4.94 12.41
C GLY A 253 1.88 4.69 11.24
N LEU A 254 2.13 5.42 10.15
CA LEU A 254 1.44 5.28 8.87
C LEU A 254 2.48 5.15 7.76
N LEU A 255 2.31 4.16 6.88
CA LEU A 255 2.95 4.07 5.57
C LEU A 255 1.88 4.06 4.49
N TYR A 256 2.08 4.82 3.42
CA TYR A 256 1.32 4.72 2.18
C TYR A 256 2.27 4.43 1.03
N LEU A 257 1.93 3.46 0.20
CA LEU A 257 2.60 3.22 -1.08
C LEU A 257 1.61 2.62 -2.07
N SER A 258 1.79 2.92 -3.37
CA SER A 258 1.02 2.26 -4.41
C SER A 258 1.70 0.97 -4.85
N ASP A 259 0.90 0.03 -5.28
CA ASP A 259 1.37 -1.25 -5.81
C ASP A 259 2.02 -1.13 -7.19
N HIS A 260 1.48 -0.32 -8.09
CA HIS A 260 2.05 0.06 -9.39
C HIS A 260 1.52 1.43 -9.85
N GLY A 261 2.03 1.91 -10.97
CA GLY A 261 1.57 3.13 -11.61
C GLY A 261 0.59 2.87 -12.77
N GLU A 262 0.39 3.89 -13.61
CA GLU A 262 -0.64 3.91 -14.66
C GLU A 262 -0.17 4.71 -15.88
N SER A 263 -0.56 4.29 -17.09
CA SER A 263 -0.41 5.07 -18.32
C SER A 263 -1.72 5.73 -18.70
N LEU A 264 -1.67 7.02 -19.02
CA LEU A 264 -2.85 7.84 -19.34
C LEU A 264 -2.83 8.34 -20.82
N GLY A 265 -2.22 7.57 -21.71
CA GLY A 265 -2.15 7.87 -23.14
C GLY A 265 -0.75 8.24 -23.63
N GLU A 266 0.26 8.25 -22.77
CA GLU A 266 1.65 8.47 -23.16
C GLU A 266 2.08 7.43 -24.20
N MET A 267 2.58 7.89 -25.36
CA MET A 267 2.95 7.05 -26.51
C MET A 267 1.80 6.11 -26.98
N GLY A 268 0.54 6.50 -26.74
CA GLY A 268 -0.65 5.69 -27.07
C GLY A 268 -0.90 4.53 -26.09
N LEU A 269 -0.19 4.47 -24.96
CA LEU A 269 -0.38 3.48 -23.91
C LEU A 269 -1.40 3.97 -22.88
N TYR A 270 -2.30 3.09 -22.51
CA TYR A 270 -3.33 3.33 -21.50
C TYR A 270 -3.34 2.18 -20.50
N LEU A 271 -3.77 2.48 -19.25
CA LEU A 271 -3.85 1.50 -18.19
C LEU A 271 -2.45 0.96 -17.79
N HIS A 272 -2.41 -0.24 -17.26
CA HIS A 272 -1.23 -0.86 -16.68
C HIS A 272 -1.04 -2.30 -17.21
N GLY A 273 -0.09 -3.06 -16.68
CA GLY A 273 0.12 -4.47 -17.03
C GLY A 273 1.08 -4.71 -18.18
N MET A 274 1.82 -3.70 -18.62
CA MET A 274 2.89 -3.91 -19.60
C MET A 274 3.96 -4.87 -19.05
N PRO A 275 4.56 -5.74 -19.90
CA PRO A 275 5.71 -6.52 -19.48
C PRO A 275 6.78 -5.62 -18.88
N TYR A 276 7.24 -5.92 -17.67
CA TYR A 276 8.07 -5.01 -16.86
C TYR A 276 9.32 -4.50 -17.59
N ALA A 277 9.95 -5.33 -18.41
CA ALA A 277 11.18 -4.99 -19.14
C ALA A 277 11.00 -3.85 -20.16
N ILE A 278 9.77 -3.57 -20.59
CA ILE A 278 9.42 -2.54 -21.57
C ILE A 278 8.37 -1.57 -21.04
N ALA A 279 8.00 -1.70 -19.77
CA ALA A 279 7.01 -0.83 -19.14
C ALA A 279 7.58 0.58 -18.96
N PRO A 280 6.78 1.62 -19.22
CA PRO A 280 7.20 3.00 -18.99
C PRO A 280 7.31 3.30 -17.48
N ASP A 281 8.05 4.34 -17.13
CA ASP A 281 8.19 4.83 -15.76
C ASP A 281 6.82 5.13 -15.11
N THR A 282 5.85 5.59 -15.88
CA THR A 282 4.47 5.84 -15.44
C THR A 282 3.79 4.62 -14.83
N GLN A 283 4.15 3.39 -15.24
CA GLN A 283 3.64 2.15 -14.67
C GLN A 283 4.52 1.56 -13.56
N THR A 284 5.77 2.02 -13.42
CA THR A 284 6.76 1.41 -12.52
C THR A 284 7.24 2.34 -11.41
N ARG A 285 6.92 3.64 -11.46
CA ARG A 285 7.27 4.62 -10.43
C ARG A 285 6.04 4.97 -9.61
N VAL A 286 6.15 4.78 -8.30
CA VAL A 286 5.05 4.92 -7.34
C VAL A 286 5.44 5.84 -6.19
N PRO A 287 4.47 6.49 -5.53
CA PRO A 287 4.71 7.23 -4.30
C PRO A 287 4.96 6.27 -3.12
N LEU A 288 5.75 6.73 -2.16
CA LEU A 288 5.86 6.15 -0.83
C LEU A 288 5.88 7.28 0.19
N HIS A 289 4.91 7.29 1.08
CA HIS A 289 4.75 8.30 2.12
C HIS A 289 4.72 7.66 3.50
N MET A 290 5.11 8.42 4.53
CA MET A 290 5.04 7.94 5.90
C MET A 290 4.87 9.07 6.90
N TRP A 291 4.29 8.71 8.04
CA TRP A 291 4.14 9.59 9.18
C TRP A 291 4.20 8.77 10.47
N PHE A 292 4.78 9.36 11.52
CA PHE A 292 4.90 8.77 12.84
C PHE A 292 4.58 9.82 13.90
N ASN A 293 3.86 9.44 14.97
CA ASN A 293 3.70 10.33 16.12
C ASN A 293 5.00 10.41 16.94
N GLN A 294 5.07 11.39 17.83
CA GLN A 294 6.29 11.62 18.62
C GLN A 294 6.65 10.43 19.53
N GLY A 295 5.64 9.75 20.07
CA GLY A 295 5.83 8.56 20.87
C GLY A 295 6.54 7.45 20.09
N PHE A 296 6.07 7.15 18.87
CA PHE A 296 6.68 6.17 17.99
C PHE A 296 8.13 6.57 17.61
N VAL A 297 8.32 7.85 17.25
CA VAL A 297 9.66 8.37 16.89
C VAL A 297 10.65 8.20 18.04
N ALA A 298 10.23 8.47 19.27
CA ALA A 298 11.08 8.34 20.45
C ALA A 298 11.41 6.86 20.76
N ASP A 299 10.42 5.97 20.75
CA ASP A 299 10.59 4.56 21.06
C ASP A 299 11.51 3.86 20.06
N HIS A 300 11.35 4.17 18.75
CA HIS A 300 12.17 3.60 17.67
C HIS A 300 13.44 4.41 17.35
N LYS A 301 13.71 5.51 18.07
CA LYS A 301 14.88 6.39 17.88
C LYS A 301 15.01 6.89 16.44
N LEU A 302 13.88 7.16 15.76
CA LEU A 302 13.87 7.56 14.37
C LEU A 302 14.41 8.99 14.20
N ASN A 303 15.34 9.17 13.27
CA ASN A 303 15.80 10.48 12.81
C ASN A 303 14.98 10.90 11.58
N LEU A 304 13.93 11.71 11.80
CA LEU A 304 13.04 12.14 10.71
C LEU A 304 13.76 12.98 9.65
N THR A 305 14.75 13.80 10.04
CA THR A 305 15.56 14.58 9.08
C THR A 305 16.36 13.65 8.16
N CYS A 306 16.93 12.60 8.72
CA CYS A 306 17.60 11.56 7.92
C CYS A 306 16.62 10.92 6.93
N LEU A 307 15.43 10.51 7.37
CA LEU A 307 14.42 9.89 6.51
C LEU A 307 13.95 10.83 5.40
N VAL A 308 13.76 12.12 5.68
CA VAL A 308 13.46 13.14 4.66
C VAL A 308 14.58 13.23 3.61
N ASN A 309 15.84 13.14 4.01
CA ASN A 309 16.97 13.17 3.08
C ASN A 309 17.06 11.88 2.25
N GLU A 310 16.79 10.72 2.86
CA GLU A 310 16.71 9.45 2.13
C GLU A 310 15.56 9.47 1.10
N GLY A 311 14.41 10.04 1.45
CA GLY A 311 13.26 10.18 0.57
C GLY A 311 13.52 10.99 -0.71
N LYS A 312 14.51 11.91 -0.69
CA LYS A 312 14.92 12.69 -1.87
C LYS A 312 15.74 11.90 -2.89
N ARG A 313 16.18 10.69 -2.58
CA ARG A 313 16.97 9.81 -3.46
C ARG A 313 16.07 9.10 -4.45
N ALA A 314 15.59 9.85 -5.44
CA ALA A 314 14.60 9.37 -6.42
C ALA A 314 15.04 8.08 -7.12
N GLY A 315 14.16 7.06 -7.09
CA GLY A 315 14.38 5.77 -7.74
C GLY A 315 15.47 4.90 -7.11
N PHE A 316 15.96 5.27 -5.93
CA PHE A 316 16.95 4.46 -5.19
C PHE A 316 16.27 3.30 -4.43
N TYR A 317 15.05 3.53 -3.94
CA TYR A 317 14.26 2.53 -3.23
C TYR A 317 13.21 1.86 -4.12
N SER A 318 12.84 0.65 -3.75
CA SER A 318 11.87 -0.17 -4.46
C SER A 318 10.99 -0.97 -3.50
N HIS A 319 10.01 -1.68 -4.02
CA HIS A 319 9.22 -2.64 -3.25
C HIS A 319 10.06 -3.74 -2.60
N ASP A 320 11.26 -4.05 -3.13
CA ASP A 320 12.20 -5.01 -2.53
C ASP A 320 12.66 -4.59 -1.12
N ASN A 321 12.55 -3.30 -0.79
CA ASN A 321 12.90 -2.78 0.51
C ASN A 321 11.80 -3.00 1.56
N ILE A 322 10.52 -3.13 1.13
CA ILE A 322 9.38 -3.03 2.04
C ILE A 322 9.35 -4.15 3.08
N PHE A 323 9.53 -5.41 2.65
CA PHE A 323 9.57 -6.54 3.59
C PHE A 323 10.56 -6.29 4.73
N HIS A 324 11.77 -5.86 4.40
CA HIS A 324 12.84 -5.66 5.37
C HIS A 324 12.66 -4.39 6.18
N SER A 325 12.21 -3.32 5.55
CA SER A 325 11.94 -2.05 6.23
C SER A 325 10.79 -2.16 7.22
N MET A 326 9.76 -2.93 6.89
CA MET A 326 8.67 -3.19 7.84
C MET A 326 9.12 -4.02 9.03
N LEU A 327 9.92 -5.07 8.82
CA LEU A 327 10.50 -5.83 9.94
C LEU A 327 11.39 -4.94 10.82
N GLY A 328 12.23 -4.12 10.20
CA GLY A 328 13.03 -3.15 10.94
C GLY A 328 12.13 -2.15 11.70
N LEU A 329 11.17 -1.50 11.05
CA LEU A 329 10.28 -0.51 11.67
C LEU A 329 9.53 -1.06 12.90
N LEU A 330 9.12 -2.33 12.86
CA LEU A 330 8.40 -3.03 13.92
C LEU A 330 9.32 -3.72 14.94
N ASP A 331 10.64 -3.48 14.87
CA ASP A 331 11.66 -4.12 15.72
C ASP A 331 11.53 -5.65 15.78
N VAL A 332 11.25 -6.26 14.63
CA VAL A 332 11.14 -7.71 14.49
C VAL A 332 12.51 -8.32 14.20
N ALA A 333 13.09 -8.97 15.20
CA ALA A 333 14.32 -9.74 15.06
C ALA A 333 14.03 -11.11 14.43
N THR A 334 14.73 -11.44 13.34
CA THR A 334 14.65 -12.72 12.65
C THR A 334 15.80 -12.88 11.65
N LYS A 335 16.19 -14.11 11.34
CA LYS A 335 17.15 -14.42 10.26
C LYS A 335 16.63 -14.07 8.86
N ALA A 336 15.32 -13.86 8.72
CA ALA A 336 14.73 -13.42 7.45
C ALA A 336 14.97 -11.92 7.16
N TYR A 337 15.38 -11.12 8.16
CA TYR A 337 15.67 -9.70 8.02
C TYR A 337 17.02 -9.45 7.35
N ASN A 338 17.05 -8.48 6.43
CA ASN A 338 18.27 -7.99 5.80
C ASN A 338 18.40 -6.48 6.01
N LYS A 339 19.29 -6.08 6.91
CA LYS A 339 19.56 -4.68 7.27
C LYS A 339 19.90 -3.80 6.07
N LYS A 340 20.52 -4.33 5.02
CA LYS A 340 20.92 -3.55 3.82
C LYS A 340 19.72 -3.11 2.98
N LEU A 341 18.59 -3.81 3.11
CA LEU A 341 17.34 -3.50 2.41
C LEU A 341 16.35 -2.71 3.28
N ASP A 342 16.69 -2.44 4.53
CA ASP A 342 15.89 -1.61 5.43
C ASP A 342 16.28 -0.14 5.30
N PHE A 343 15.42 0.68 4.72
CA PHE A 343 15.67 2.12 4.57
C PHE A 343 15.60 2.91 5.89
N PHE A 344 15.06 2.31 6.97
CA PHE A 344 15.11 2.93 8.30
C PHE A 344 16.45 2.70 8.99
N SER A 345 17.20 1.65 8.63
CA SER A 345 18.38 1.19 9.37
C SER A 345 19.52 2.21 9.48
N GLY A 346 19.61 3.15 8.53
CA GLY A 346 20.57 4.25 8.54
C GLY A 346 20.09 5.51 9.28
N CYS A 347 18.82 5.54 9.70
CA CYS A 347 18.15 6.69 10.31
C CYS A 347 17.66 6.41 11.75
N ARG A 348 18.35 5.53 12.44
CA ARG A 348 18.11 5.18 13.85
C ARG A 348 19.32 5.42 14.70
#